data_55e2fb6a0c070b990c3be032c9816ba7
#
_entry.id   55e2fb6a0c070b990c3be032c9816ba7
#
_cell.length_a   1.000
_cell.length_b   1.000
_cell.length_c   1.000
_cell.angle_alpha   90.00
_cell.angle_beta   90.00
_cell.angle_gamma   90.00
#
_symmetry.space_group_name_H-M   'P 1'
#
loop_
_entity.id
_entity.type
_entity.pdbx_description
1 polymer ?
#
loop_
_entity_poly.entity_id
_entity_poly.type
_entity_poly.pdbx_seq_one_letter_code
_entity_poly.pdbx_strand_id
1 'polypeptide(L)'
;MASDKEYLDFILDQLSDLDDIGYRDMMGEYIIYYRGKIVGGIYDNRMLVKPTSSAVAYMPTADRELPYDGAKEMLLVEDVDNREFLNGLFNAMYDDLPAPKKKK
;
A
#
# COMPACT_ATOMS: atom_id res chain seq x y z
N MET A 1 -14.48 9.22 2.91
CA MET A 1 -15.22 8.07 3.44
C MET A 1 -14.25 7.07 4.03
N ALA A 2 -14.67 6.39 5.07
CA ALA A 2 -13.83 5.40 5.72
C ALA A 2 -13.82 4.09 4.94
N SER A 3 -12.73 3.36 5.05
CA SER A 3 -12.62 2.05 4.43
C SER A 3 -13.21 0.99 5.35
N ASP A 4 -13.72 -0.08 4.76
CA ASP A 4 -14.28 -1.18 5.53
C ASP A 4 -13.19 -2.05 6.12
N LYS A 5 -13.41 -2.49 7.37
CA LYS A 5 -12.47 -3.42 8.00
C LYS A 5 -12.38 -4.73 7.22
N GLU A 6 -13.47 -5.14 6.60
CA GLU A 6 -13.45 -6.36 5.80
C GLU A 6 -12.50 -6.25 4.61
N TYR A 7 -12.44 -5.07 4.01
CA TYR A 7 -11.52 -4.87 2.92
C TYR A 7 -10.07 -4.92 3.42
N LEU A 8 -9.82 -4.31 4.58
CA LEU A 8 -8.50 -4.39 5.20
C LEU A 8 -8.11 -5.84 5.46
N ASP A 9 -9.03 -6.62 6.04
CA ASP A 9 -8.75 -8.02 6.33
C ASP A 9 -8.45 -8.81 5.06
N PHE A 10 -9.17 -8.52 3.99
CA PHE A 10 -8.91 -9.15 2.71
C PHE A 10 -7.50 -8.82 2.21
N ILE A 11 -7.11 -7.57 2.27
CA ILE A 11 -5.78 -7.15 1.81
C ILE A 11 -4.70 -7.78 2.67
N LEU A 12 -4.87 -7.79 3.98
CA LEU A 12 -3.88 -8.40 4.87
C LEU A 12 -3.73 -9.89 4.59
N ASP A 13 -4.83 -10.57 4.28
CA ASP A 13 -4.76 -11.97 3.92
C ASP A 13 -3.98 -12.16 2.62
N GLN A 14 -4.20 -11.30 1.66
CA GLN A 14 -3.48 -11.38 0.39
C GLN A 14 -1.98 -11.12 0.58
N LEU A 15 -1.61 -10.37 1.60
CA LEU A 15 -0.20 -10.05 1.88
C LEU A 15 0.41 -11.01 2.89
N SER A 16 -0.29 -12.06 3.27
CA SER A 16 0.15 -12.93 4.37
C SER A 16 1.40 -13.73 4.04
N ASP A 17 1.79 -13.83 2.78
CA ASP A 17 3.03 -14.50 2.41
C ASP A 17 4.26 -13.64 2.66
N LEU A 18 4.06 -12.34 2.90
CA LEU A 18 5.17 -11.44 3.17
C LEU A 18 5.41 -11.35 4.67
N ASP A 19 6.68 -11.23 5.03
CA ASP A 19 7.05 -11.05 6.43
C ASP A 19 6.81 -9.61 6.85
N ASP A 20 6.43 -9.44 8.12
CA ASP A 20 6.43 -8.12 8.75
C ASP A 20 5.51 -7.12 8.08
N ILE A 21 4.33 -7.57 7.69
CA ILE A 21 3.28 -6.68 7.21
C ILE A 21 2.53 -6.15 8.44
N GLY A 22 2.34 -4.84 8.47
CA GLY A 22 1.58 -4.23 9.53
C GLY A 22 0.65 -3.17 8.98
N TYR A 23 -0.21 -2.67 9.83
CA TYR A 23 -1.08 -1.59 9.43
C TYR A 23 -1.35 -0.67 10.61
N ARG A 24 -1.83 0.50 10.29
CA ARG A 24 -2.20 1.48 11.30
C ARG A 24 -3.50 2.14 10.90
N ASP A 25 -4.46 2.14 11.82
CA ASP A 25 -5.73 2.83 11.62
C ASP A 25 -5.49 4.32 11.73
N MET A 26 -5.98 5.07 10.74
CA MET A 26 -5.82 6.50 10.75
C MET A 26 -7.13 7.13 10.29
N MET A 27 -7.99 7.43 11.24
CA MET A 27 -9.26 8.12 11.02
C MET A 27 -10.14 7.38 10.00
N GLY A 28 -10.19 6.06 10.14
CA GLY A 28 -11.03 5.24 9.27
C GLY A 28 -10.35 4.73 8.03
N GLU A 29 -9.15 5.21 7.75
CA GLU A 29 -8.34 4.67 6.67
C GLU A 29 -7.18 3.90 7.27
N TYR A 30 -6.45 3.15 6.44
CA TYR A 30 -5.40 2.28 6.97
C TYR A 30 -4.11 2.51 6.21
N ILE A 31 -3.02 2.67 6.95
CA ILE A 31 -1.69 2.76 6.36
C ILE A 31 -1.06 1.38 6.43
N ILE A 32 -0.47 0.94 5.34
CA ILE A 32 0.12 -0.40 5.24
C ILE A 32 1.64 -0.27 5.28
N TYR A 33 2.24 -1.07 6.14
CA TYR A 33 3.70 -1.09 6.33
C TYR A 33 4.26 -2.42 5.88
N TYR A 34 5.45 -2.38 5.34
CA TYR A 34 6.23 -3.59 5.03
C TYR A 34 7.60 -3.41 5.64
N ARG A 35 7.89 -4.23 6.65
CA ARG A 35 9.15 -4.17 7.39
C ARG A 35 9.41 -2.77 7.94
N GLY A 36 8.38 -2.14 8.44
CA GLY A 36 8.47 -0.81 9.03
C GLY A 36 8.42 0.34 8.05
N LYS A 37 8.46 0.08 6.76
CA LYS A 37 8.39 1.13 5.75
C LYS A 37 6.95 1.29 5.26
N ILE A 38 6.53 2.52 5.06
CA ILE A 38 5.18 2.78 4.58
C ILE A 38 5.14 2.52 3.08
N VAL A 39 4.35 1.52 2.67
CA VAL A 39 4.20 1.18 1.25
C VAL A 39 3.07 1.99 0.63
N GLY A 40 1.99 2.14 1.35
CA GLY A 40 0.81 2.83 0.86
C GLY A 40 -0.29 2.66 1.88
N GLY A 41 -1.52 2.46 1.41
CA GLY A 41 -2.60 2.30 2.35
C GLY A 41 -3.90 1.94 1.66
N ILE A 42 -4.93 1.85 2.47
CA ILE A 42 -6.29 1.58 1.99
C ILE A 42 -7.09 2.83 2.25
N TYR A 43 -7.59 3.44 1.17
CA TYR A 43 -8.32 4.69 1.23
C TYR A 43 -9.60 4.55 0.45
N ASP A 44 -10.72 4.67 1.14
CA ASP A 44 -12.05 4.57 0.52
C ASP A 44 -12.19 3.26 -0.25
N ASN A 45 -11.77 2.16 0.40
CA ASN A 45 -11.80 0.81 -0.18
C ASN A 45 -11.00 0.68 -1.46
N ARG A 46 -9.87 1.43 -1.54
CA ARG A 46 -8.93 1.31 -2.65
C ARG A 46 -7.55 1.06 -2.06
N MET A 47 -6.81 0.16 -2.70
CA MET A 47 -5.41 -0.07 -2.32
C MET A 47 -4.56 0.88 -3.14
N LEU A 48 -3.90 1.80 -2.47
CA LEU A 48 -3.01 2.77 -3.13
C LEU A 48 -1.60 2.59 -2.59
N VAL A 49 -0.61 2.69 -3.46
CA VAL A 49 0.80 2.58 -3.06
C VAL A 49 1.55 3.82 -3.50
N LYS A 50 2.66 4.07 -2.83
CA LYS A 50 3.50 5.22 -3.16
C LYS A 50 4.04 5.07 -4.58
N PRO A 51 4.13 6.16 -5.35
CA PRO A 51 4.61 6.09 -6.73
C PRO A 51 6.14 6.09 -6.79
N THR A 52 6.74 5.07 -6.20
CA THR A 52 8.19 4.89 -6.32
C THR A 52 8.54 4.51 -7.74
N SER A 53 9.82 4.66 -8.10
CA SER A 53 10.26 4.27 -9.43
C SER A 53 9.97 2.80 -9.72
N SER A 54 10.16 1.95 -8.73
CA SER A 54 9.89 0.53 -8.91
C SER A 54 8.40 0.24 -9.04
N ALA A 55 7.55 0.95 -8.31
CA ALA A 55 6.11 0.75 -8.44
C ALA A 55 5.63 1.20 -9.82
N VAL A 56 6.13 2.33 -10.31
CA VAL A 56 5.77 2.80 -11.64
C VAL A 56 6.21 1.81 -12.70
N ALA A 57 7.41 1.25 -12.55
CA ALA A 57 7.92 0.26 -13.50
C ALA A 57 7.12 -1.03 -13.44
N TYR A 58 6.70 -1.41 -12.25
CA TYR A 58 5.96 -2.65 -12.04
C TYR A 58 4.52 -2.54 -12.56
N MET A 59 3.94 -1.34 -12.46
CA MET A 59 2.57 -1.08 -12.90
C MET A 59 2.55 0.14 -13.83
N PRO A 60 3.11 0.01 -15.04
CA PRO A 60 3.27 1.20 -15.89
C PRO A 60 1.97 1.82 -16.34
N THR A 61 0.88 1.08 -16.32
CA THR A 61 -0.42 1.60 -16.74
C THR A 61 -1.36 1.88 -15.58
N ALA A 62 -0.87 1.83 -14.34
CA ALA A 62 -1.72 2.06 -13.18
C ALA A 62 -2.22 3.50 -13.17
N ASP A 63 -3.47 3.66 -12.76
CA ASP A 63 -4.04 4.99 -12.59
C ASP A 63 -3.46 5.64 -11.34
N ARG A 64 -3.35 6.95 -11.38
CA ARG A 64 -2.96 7.71 -10.20
C ARG A 64 -4.19 8.32 -9.57
N GLU A 65 -4.29 8.20 -8.26
CA GLU A 65 -5.43 8.71 -7.53
C GLU A 65 -4.98 9.37 -6.25
N LEU A 66 -5.79 10.30 -5.79
CA LEU A 66 -5.53 10.95 -4.51
C LEU A 66 -6.11 10.09 -3.40
N PRO A 67 -5.33 9.81 -2.34
CA PRO A 67 -5.89 9.10 -1.19
C PRO A 67 -6.92 9.96 -0.45
N TYR A 68 -6.74 11.26 -0.45
CA TYR A 68 -7.67 12.21 0.13
C TYR A 68 -7.33 13.61 -0.40
N ASP A 69 -8.22 14.56 -0.17
CA ASP A 69 -8.00 15.91 -0.66
C ASP A 69 -6.73 16.50 -0.08
N GLY A 70 -5.94 17.11 -0.94
CA GLY A 70 -4.71 17.77 -0.52
C GLY A 70 -3.51 16.85 -0.44
N ALA A 71 -3.69 15.56 -0.65
CA ALA A 71 -2.56 14.61 -0.60
C ALA A 71 -1.89 14.52 -1.96
N LYS A 72 -0.72 13.90 -1.97
CA LYS A 72 -0.04 13.60 -3.21
C LYS A 72 -0.66 12.39 -3.88
N GLU A 73 -0.58 12.35 -5.19
CA GLU A 73 -1.11 11.20 -5.93
C GLU A 73 -0.37 9.92 -5.59
N MET A 74 -1.11 8.83 -5.60
CA MET A 74 -0.56 7.50 -5.40
C MET A 74 -1.05 6.61 -6.53
N LEU A 75 -0.48 5.42 -6.64
CA LEU A 75 -0.85 4.48 -7.70
C LEU A 75 -1.95 3.54 -7.21
N LEU A 76 -2.96 3.35 -8.04
CA LEU A 76 -4.05 2.44 -7.72
C LEU A 76 -3.63 1.01 -8.06
N VAL A 77 -3.76 0.12 -7.09
CA VAL A 77 -3.49 -1.30 -7.29
C VAL A 77 -4.82 -1.98 -7.56
N GLU A 78 -5.02 -2.44 -8.79
CA GLU A 78 -6.28 -3.09 -9.15
C GLU A 78 -6.25 -4.59 -8.94
N ASP A 79 -5.08 -5.22 -9.05
CA ASP A 79 -4.96 -6.67 -8.96
C ASP A 79 -4.80 -7.13 -7.52
N VAL A 80 -5.69 -6.66 -6.64
CA VAL A 80 -5.57 -6.94 -5.22
C VAL A 80 -5.90 -8.40 -4.87
N ASP A 81 -6.51 -9.13 -5.79
CA ASP A 81 -6.82 -10.54 -5.57
C ASP A 81 -5.73 -11.47 -6.14
N ASN A 82 -4.60 -10.92 -6.51
CA ASN A 82 -3.47 -11.70 -7.04
C ASN A 82 -2.31 -11.62 -6.06
N ARG A 83 -2.16 -12.69 -5.26
CA ARG A 83 -1.11 -12.71 -4.23
C ARG A 83 0.28 -12.56 -4.79
N GLU A 84 0.57 -13.24 -5.89
CA GLU A 84 1.90 -13.18 -6.48
C GLU A 84 2.21 -11.78 -6.98
N PHE A 85 1.22 -11.12 -7.55
CA PHE A 85 1.39 -9.75 -8.01
C PHE A 85 1.73 -8.84 -6.84
N LEU A 86 0.97 -8.95 -5.75
CA LEU A 86 1.20 -8.09 -4.58
C LEU A 86 2.54 -8.37 -3.93
N ASN A 87 2.91 -9.64 -3.82
CA ASN A 87 4.20 -10.00 -3.24
C ASN A 87 5.34 -9.41 -4.06
N GLY A 88 5.25 -9.52 -5.38
CA GLY A 88 6.27 -8.97 -6.25
C GLY A 88 6.33 -7.45 -6.18
N LEU A 89 5.16 -6.80 -6.13
CA LEU A 89 5.10 -5.36 -6.04
C LEU A 89 5.75 -4.85 -4.76
N PHE A 90 5.38 -5.43 -3.63
CA PHE A 90 5.94 -5.00 -2.35
C PHE A 90 7.45 -5.21 -2.29
N ASN A 91 7.91 -6.36 -2.78
CA ASN A 91 9.35 -6.64 -2.79
C ASN A 91 10.10 -5.71 -3.73
N ALA A 92 9.51 -5.39 -4.88
CA ALA A 92 10.13 -4.47 -5.81
C ALA A 92 10.22 -3.06 -5.23
N MET A 93 9.21 -2.66 -4.47
CA MET A 93 9.17 -1.31 -3.91
C MET A 93 10.06 -1.14 -2.69
N TYR A 94 10.39 -2.23 -2.00
CA TYR A 94 10.98 -2.12 -0.68
C TYR A 94 12.24 -1.24 -0.65
N ASP A 95 13.13 -1.44 -1.60
CA ASP A 95 14.39 -0.70 -1.61
C ASP A 95 14.20 0.77 -1.95
N ASP A 96 13.11 1.09 -2.64
CA ASP A 96 12.82 2.48 -3.00
C ASP A 96 12.05 3.24 -1.93
N LEU A 97 11.57 2.54 -0.92
CA LEU A 97 10.79 3.19 0.12
C LEU A 97 11.71 3.87 1.13
N PRO A 98 11.31 5.04 1.64
CA PRO A 98 12.13 5.69 2.66
C PRO A 98 12.19 4.86 3.93
N ALA A 99 13.31 4.93 4.60
CA ALA A 99 13.48 4.21 5.85
C ALA A 99 12.50 4.76 6.88
N PRO A 100 12.06 3.91 7.83
CA PRO A 100 11.17 4.39 8.87
C PRO A 100 11.87 5.41 9.74
N LYS A 101 11.10 6.37 10.21
CA LYS A 101 11.66 7.37 11.08
C LYS A 101 12.05 6.76 12.41
N LYS A 102 13.20 7.12 12.90
CA LYS A 102 13.64 6.65 14.18
C LYS A 102 13.00 7.44 15.29
N LYS A 103 12.60 6.72 16.32
CA LYS A 103 12.11 7.36 17.52
C LYS A 103 13.27 7.64 18.44
N LYS A 104 13.19 8.76 19.08
CA LYS A 104 14.23 9.14 20.03
C LYS A 104 13.72 9.06 21.44
#